data_b1e8a566ac4a1d95f4b14ec9fe72c85e
#
_entry.id   b1e8a566ac4a1d95f4b14ec9fe72c85e
#
_cell.length_a   1.000
_cell.length_b   1.000
_cell.length_c   1.000
_cell.angle_alpha   90.00
_cell.angle_beta   90.00
_cell.angle_gamma   90.00
#
_symmetry.space_group_name_H-M   'P 1'
#
loop_
_entity.id
_entity.type
_entity.pdbx_description
1 polymer ?
#
loop_
_entity_poly.entity_id
_entity_poly.type
_entity_poly.pdbx_seq_one_letter_code
_entity_poly.pdbx_strand_id
1 'polypeptide(L)'
;MIMGRKTWDSLGGRPLPNRRHIVITRKKDFVAKGAEVTHSLEDAIHLANAEKEVYIVGGAQIYALSMHMIDVLEITEVHGEFDGDAYFPSFNTADFELISQHYHPTDENHQFSFTFKTWVRKA
;
A
#
# COMPACT_ATOMS: atom_id res chain seq x y z
N MET A 1 6.69 5.21 4.81
CA MET A 1 5.47 4.49 4.40
C MET A 1 4.24 5.30 4.78
N ILE A 2 3.34 5.44 3.86
CA ILE A 2 2.06 6.16 4.07
C ILE A 2 0.94 5.14 4.08
N MET A 3 0.07 5.21 5.09
CA MET A 3 -1.01 4.24 5.27
C MET A 3 -2.22 4.87 5.94
N GLY A 4 -3.38 4.25 5.75
CA GLY A 4 -4.58 4.60 6.48
C GLY A 4 -4.56 4.00 7.89
N ARG A 5 -5.44 4.50 8.76
CA ARG A 5 -5.52 4.05 10.16
C ARG A 5 -5.79 2.54 10.29
N LYS A 6 -6.67 2.00 9.46
CA LYS A 6 -6.98 0.56 9.54
C LYS A 6 -5.76 -0.31 9.23
N THR A 7 -4.95 0.13 8.28
CA THR A 7 -3.70 -0.58 7.96
C THR A 7 -2.71 -0.49 9.13
N TRP A 8 -2.60 0.69 9.76
CA TRP A 8 -1.79 0.85 10.96
C TRP A 8 -2.26 -0.09 12.09
N ASP A 9 -3.57 -0.16 12.31
CA ASP A 9 -4.14 -1.05 13.32
C ASP A 9 -3.83 -2.52 13.02
N SER A 10 -3.80 -2.91 11.75
CA SER A 10 -3.48 -4.28 11.33
C SER A 10 -2.03 -4.66 11.64
N LEU A 11 -1.15 -3.69 11.81
CA LEU A 11 0.23 -3.91 12.24
C LEU A 11 0.34 -4.03 13.78
N GLY A 12 -0.79 -4.05 14.48
CA GLY A 12 -0.83 -4.07 15.94
C GLY A 12 -0.53 -2.73 16.58
N GLY A 13 -0.63 -1.63 15.83
CA GLY A 13 -0.33 -0.29 16.32
C GLY A 13 1.14 -0.08 16.63
N ARG A 14 2.03 -0.83 15.98
CA ARG A 14 3.48 -0.75 16.18
C ARG A 14 4.19 -0.48 14.87
N PRO A 15 5.20 0.40 14.87
CA PRO A 15 5.97 0.64 13.64
C PRO A 15 6.85 -0.57 13.32
N LEU A 16 7.06 -0.78 12.02
CA LEU A 16 8.04 -1.75 11.54
C LEU A 16 9.45 -1.17 11.75
N PRO A 17 10.45 -2.02 12.03
CA PRO A 17 11.81 -1.53 12.31
C PRO A 17 12.41 -0.74 11.15
N ASN A 18 13.16 0.32 11.49
CA ASN A 18 13.94 1.12 10.55
C ASN A 18 13.14 1.77 9.42
N ARG A 19 11.86 2.09 9.68
CA ARG A 19 10.99 2.71 8.69
C ARG A 19 10.20 3.83 9.32
N ARG A 20 10.04 4.91 8.56
CA ARG A 20 9.16 6.01 8.94
C ARG A 20 7.73 5.65 8.57
N HIS A 21 6.80 5.89 9.48
CA HIS A 21 5.38 5.61 9.27
C HIS A 21 4.60 6.90 9.36
N ILE A 22 3.73 7.14 8.37
CA ILE A 22 2.82 8.26 8.33
C ILE A 22 1.42 7.70 8.18
N VAL A 23 0.55 7.99 9.15
CA VAL A 23 -0.82 7.47 9.20
C VAL A 23 -1.79 8.58 8.82
N ILE A 24 -2.69 8.29 7.89
CA ILE A 24 -3.75 9.21 7.48
C ILE A 24 -5.04 8.79 8.15
N THR A 25 -5.68 9.71 8.87
CA THR A 25 -6.95 9.44 9.55
C THR A 25 -7.80 10.71 9.62
N ARG A 26 -9.13 10.54 9.62
CA ARG A 26 -10.06 11.64 9.84
C ARG A 26 -10.24 11.99 11.31
N LYS A 27 -9.78 11.13 12.21
CA LYS A 27 -9.86 11.36 13.65
C LYS A 27 -8.82 12.39 14.07
N LYS A 28 -9.28 13.55 14.52
CA LYS A 28 -8.39 14.68 14.88
C LYS A 28 -7.53 14.39 16.11
N ASP A 29 -8.01 13.57 17.02
CA ASP A 29 -7.35 13.24 18.28
C ASP A 29 -6.64 11.88 18.26
N PHE A 30 -6.53 11.26 17.09
CA PHE A 30 -5.85 9.97 16.96
C PHE A 30 -4.35 10.12 17.19
N VAL A 31 -3.81 9.23 18.00
CA VAL A 31 -2.37 9.18 18.28
C VAL A 31 -1.85 7.80 17.88
N ALA A 32 -0.78 7.78 17.08
CA ALA A 32 -0.09 6.56 16.69
C ALA A 32 1.33 6.61 17.25
N LYS A 33 1.58 5.86 18.31
CA LYS A 33 2.89 5.84 18.95
C LYS A 33 3.93 5.25 18.01
N GLY A 34 4.96 6.02 17.72
CA GLY A 34 6.01 5.61 16.79
C GLY A 34 5.74 5.97 15.34
N ALA A 35 4.67 6.70 15.06
CA ALA A 35 4.31 7.16 13.73
C ALA A 35 3.91 8.63 13.77
N GLU A 36 3.91 9.26 12.60
CA GLU A 36 3.36 10.60 12.42
C GLU A 36 1.90 10.48 11.96
N VAL A 37 1.05 11.39 12.39
CA VAL A 37 -0.37 11.39 12.03
C VAL A 37 -0.68 12.61 11.17
N THR A 38 -1.38 12.38 10.06
CA THR A 38 -1.91 13.44 9.20
C THR A 38 -3.39 13.20 8.96
N HIS A 39 -4.06 14.20 8.37
CA HIS A 39 -5.49 14.11 8.11
C HIS A 39 -5.84 14.17 6.63
N SER A 40 -4.83 14.21 5.76
CA SER A 40 -5.02 14.16 4.31
C SER A 40 -3.83 13.50 3.64
N LEU A 41 -4.06 12.99 2.42
CA LEU A 41 -2.98 12.44 1.60
C LEU A 41 -1.97 13.52 1.24
N GLU A 42 -2.43 14.72 0.92
CA GLU A 42 -1.57 15.84 0.56
C GLU A 42 -0.60 16.19 1.69
N ASP A 43 -1.08 16.22 2.93
CA ASP A 43 -0.23 16.47 4.10
C ASP A 43 0.79 15.35 4.29
N ALA A 44 0.38 14.10 4.09
CA ALA A 44 1.28 12.95 4.20
C ALA A 44 2.41 13.02 3.15
N ILE A 45 2.06 13.33 1.91
CA ILE A 45 3.04 13.48 0.83
C ILE A 45 3.99 14.63 1.14
N HIS A 46 3.48 15.73 1.66
CA HIS A 46 4.30 16.89 2.04
C HIS A 46 5.32 16.53 3.12
N LEU A 47 4.91 15.77 4.14
CA LEU A 47 5.82 15.29 5.18
C LEU A 47 6.91 14.37 4.63
N ALA A 48 6.57 13.56 3.62
CA ALA A 48 7.50 12.61 3.01
C ALA A 48 8.34 13.22 1.91
N ASN A 49 8.23 14.51 1.64
CA ASN A 49 8.81 15.20 0.49
C ASN A 49 10.33 15.06 0.38
N ALA A 50 11.04 14.92 1.50
CA ALA A 50 12.50 14.79 1.52
C ALA A 50 13.00 13.37 1.22
N GLU A 51 12.12 12.40 1.14
CA GLU A 51 12.48 11.01 0.92
C GLU A 51 12.57 10.69 -0.57
N LYS A 52 13.58 9.88 -0.95
CA LYS A 52 13.75 9.47 -2.36
C LYS A 52 12.62 8.58 -2.84
N GLU A 53 12.15 7.69 -1.97
CA GLU A 53 11.07 6.77 -2.29
C GLU A 53 10.00 6.87 -1.23
N VAL A 54 8.75 6.98 -1.67
CA VAL A 54 7.59 7.02 -0.80
C VAL A 54 6.72 5.82 -1.12
N TYR A 55 6.45 4.99 -0.11
CA TYR A 55 5.63 3.79 -0.27
C TYR A 55 4.24 4.03 0.28
N ILE A 56 3.23 3.71 -0.52
CA ILE A 56 1.83 3.77 -0.11
C ILE A 56 1.36 2.34 0.14
N VAL A 57 0.97 2.05 1.37
CA VAL A 57 0.77 0.69 1.86
C VAL A 57 -0.71 0.31 1.96
N GLY A 58 -1.60 1.26 1.84
CA GLY A 58 -3.03 0.98 1.86
C GLY A 58 -3.76 1.72 2.96
N GLY A 59 -5.01 1.48 3.21
CA GLY A 59 -5.84 0.50 2.48
C GLY A 59 -6.44 1.00 1.16
N ALA A 60 -7.53 0.37 0.76
CA ALA A 60 -8.16 0.58 -0.54
C ALA A 60 -8.49 2.06 -0.81
N GLN A 61 -8.99 2.79 0.17
CA GLN A 61 -9.31 4.21 0.00
C GLN A 61 -8.06 5.04 -0.27
N ILE A 62 -6.96 4.74 0.41
CA ILE A 62 -5.69 5.45 0.20
C ILE A 62 -5.12 5.13 -1.17
N TYR A 63 -5.20 3.88 -1.61
CA TYR A 63 -4.79 3.50 -2.97
C TYR A 63 -5.60 4.26 -4.02
N ALA A 64 -6.93 4.31 -3.86
CA ALA A 64 -7.79 5.01 -4.81
C ALA A 64 -7.46 6.51 -4.91
N LEU A 65 -7.22 7.15 -3.76
CA LEU A 65 -6.87 8.56 -3.71
C LEU A 65 -5.50 8.86 -4.34
N SER A 66 -4.56 7.92 -4.25
CA SER A 66 -3.18 8.13 -4.68
C SER A 66 -2.86 7.58 -6.06
N MET A 67 -3.77 6.84 -6.69
CA MET A 67 -3.50 6.12 -7.94
C MET A 67 -2.96 7.04 -9.05
N HIS A 68 -3.44 8.26 -9.12
CA HIS A 68 -3.03 9.22 -10.16
C HIS A 68 -1.58 9.69 -10.00
N MET A 69 -0.97 9.51 -8.85
CA MET A 69 0.40 9.97 -8.57
C MET A 69 1.41 8.84 -8.40
N ILE A 70 0.97 7.59 -8.49
CA ILE A 70 1.83 6.43 -8.31
C ILE A 70 2.64 6.18 -9.57
N ASP A 71 3.95 5.99 -9.41
CA ASP A 71 4.86 5.66 -10.51
C ASP A 71 5.06 4.16 -10.65
N VAL A 72 5.04 3.43 -9.55
CA VAL A 72 5.29 1.99 -9.52
C VAL A 72 4.22 1.30 -8.70
N LEU A 73 3.62 0.25 -9.25
CA LEU A 73 2.68 -0.62 -8.56
C LEU A 73 3.33 -1.96 -8.30
N GLU A 74 3.40 -2.35 -7.04
CA GLU A 74 3.83 -3.69 -6.65
C GLU A 74 2.62 -4.43 -6.09
N ILE A 75 2.17 -5.44 -6.83
CA ILE A 75 0.92 -6.14 -6.56
C ILE A 75 1.20 -7.63 -6.35
N THR A 76 0.62 -8.19 -5.29
CA THR A 76 0.57 -9.62 -5.09
C THR A 76 -0.80 -10.12 -5.51
N GLU A 77 -0.85 -10.94 -6.56
CA GLU A 77 -2.07 -11.55 -7.05
C GLU A 77 -2.17 -12.96 -6.46
N VAL A 78 -3.14 -13.16 -5.58
CA VAL A 78 -3.35 -14.47 -4.93
C VAL A 78 -4.34 -15.27 -5.76
N HIS A 79 -3.97 -16.50 -6.10
CA HIS A 79 -4.79 -17.39 -6.91
C HIS A 79 -5.63 -18.30 -6.02
N GLY A 80 -6.95 -18.21 -6.17
CA GLY A 80 -7.89 -19.01 -5.39
C GLY A 80 -9.21 -18.30 -5.19
N GLU A 81 -10.21 -19.06 -4.71
CA GLU A 81 -11.49 -18.49 -4.32
C GLU A 81 -11.47 -18.23 -2.81
N PHE A 82 -11.68 -17.01 -2.42
CA PHE A 82 -11.79 -16.62 -1.02
C PHE A 82 -12.63 -15.36 -0.90
N ASP A 83 -13.31 -15.25 0.23
CA ASP A 83 -14.06 -14.04 0.55
C ASP A 83 -13.11 -13.05 1.18
N GLY A 84 -12.92 -11.90 0.55
CA GLY A 84 -12.07 -10.85 1.06
C GLY A 84 -12.77 -9.52 1.03
N ASP A 85 -12.60 -8.74 2.08
CA ASP A 85 -13.20 -7.41 2.18
C ASP A 85 -12.27 -6.31 1.68
N ALA A 86 -10.99 -6.62 1.48
CA ALA A 86 -10.00 -5.65 1.04
C ALA A 86 -9.54 -5.96 -0.38
N TYR A 87 -9.94 -5.12 -1.31
CA TYR A 87 -9.56 -5.25 -2.70
C TYR A 87 -8.63 -4.12 -3.09
N PHE A 88 -7.65 -4.43 -3.93
CA PHE A 88 -6.87 -3.39 -4.56
C PHE A 88 -7.75 -2.69 -5.60
N PRO A 89 -7.80 -1.35 -5.62
CA PRO A 89 -8.61 -0.63 -6.59
C PRO A 89 -8.20 -0.97 -8.03
N SER A 90 -9.18 -1.03 -8.92
CA SER A 90 -8.90 -1.19 -10.34
C SER A 90 -8.04 -0.04 -10.83
N PHE A 91 -7.08 -0.35 -11.68
CA PHE A 91 -6.28 0.66 -12.34
C PHE A 91 -6.29 0.42 -13.85
N ASN A 92 -6.05 1.48 -14.61
CA ASN A 92 -6.02 1.36 -16.05
C ASN A 92 -4.68 0.78 -16.51
N THR A 93 -4.68 -0.48 -16.93
CA THR A 93 -3.47 -1.17 -17.38
C THR A 93 -2.83 -0.51 -18.61
N ALA A 94 -3.60 0.31 -19.34
CA ALA A 94 -3.05 1.07 -20.47
C ALA A 94 -2.09 2.17 -20.01
N ASP A 95 -2.19 2.63 -18.76
CA ASP A 95 -1.31 3.66 -18.20
C ASP A 95 -0.03 3.09 -17.60
N PHE A 96 0.07 1.77 -17.48
CA PHE A 96 1.19 1.09 -16.84
C PHE A 96 1.74 -0.01 -17.72
N GLU A 97 3.02 -0.33 -17.52
CA GLU A 97 3.69 -1.45 -18.18
C GLU A 97 4.09 -2.48 -17.15
N LEU A 98 3.74 -3.75 -17.38
CA LEU A 98 4.19 -4.86 -16.55
C LEU A 98 5.65 -5.16 -16.88
N ILE A 99 6.55 -4.92 -15.94
CA ILE A 99 8.00 -5.09 -16.15
C ILE A 99 8.56 -6.34 -15.49
N SER A 100 7.85 -6.92 -14.53
CA SER A 100 8.34 -8.09 -13.81
C SER A 100 7.17 -8.86 -13.23
N GLN A 101 7.28 -10.19 -13.24
CA GLN A 101 6.35 -11.05 -12.52
C GLN A 101 7.04 -12.33 -12.07
N HIS A 102 6.69 -12.78 -10.87
CA HIS A 102 7.21 -13.99 -10.26
C HIS A 102 6.06 -14.83 -9.71
N TYR A 103 5.90 -16.03 -10.25
CA TYR A 103 4.91 -16.98 -9.76
C TYR A 103 5.49 -17.75 -8.58
N HIS A 104 4.70 -17.89 -7.53
CA HIS A 104 5.03 -18.72 -6.37
C HIS A 104 3.96 -19.79 -6.20
N PRO A 105 4.32 -21.09 -6.30
CA PRO A 105 3.34 -22.16 -6.13
C PRO A 105 2.92 -22.31 -4.66
N THR A 106 1.87 -23.10 -4.44
CA THR A 106 1.47 -23.49 -3.09
C THR A 106 2.58 -24.28 -2.43
N ASP A 107 2.73 -24.14 -1.12
CA ASP A 107 3.71 -24.87 -0.34
C ASP A 107 3.17 -25.17 1.06
N GLU A 108 4.03 -25.66 1.97
CA GLU A 108 3.63 -26.01 3.33
C GLU A 108 3.11 -24.82 4.14
N ASN A 109 3.57 -23.62 3.81
CA ASN A 109 3.24 -22.38 4.53
C ASN A 109 2.18 -21.54 3.83
N HIS A 110 1.84 -21.86 2.57
CA HIS A 110 0.93 -21.05 1.75
C HIS A 110 -0.15 -21.93 1.11
N GLN A 111 -1.39 -21.70 1.51
CA GLN A 111 -2.55 -22.43 1.01
C GLN A 111 -2.83 -22.15 -0.47
N PHE A 112 -2.52 -20.92 -0.93
CA PHE A 112 -2.76 -20.50 -2.30
C PHE A 112 -1.45 -20.16 -3.01
N SER A 113 -1.41 -20.42 -4.31
CA SER A 113 -0.34 -19.88 -5.15
C SER A 113 -0.54 -18.37 -5.31
N PHE A 114 0.51 -17.67 -5.65
CA PHE A 114 0.41 -16.23 -5.90
C PHE A 114 1.47 -15.78 -6.90
N THR A 115 1.23 -14.61 -7.48
CA THR A 115 2.16 -13.99 -8.42
C THR A 115 2.47 -12.57 -7.96
N PHE A 116 3.75 -12.25 -7.81
CA PHE A 116 4.20 -10.89 -7.59
C PHE A 116 4.32 -10.19 -8.93
N LYS A 117 3.71 -9.04 -9.09
CA LYS A 117 3.76 -8.24 -10.32
C LYS A 117 4.22 -6.83 -10.03
N THR A 118 5.12 -6.34 -10.86
CA THR A 118 5.58 -4.95 -10.79
C THR A 118 5.18 -4.24 -12.08
N TRP A 119 4.41 -3.17 -11.93
CA TRP A 119 3.94 -2.33 -13.03
C TRP A 119 4.55 -0.93 -12.88
N VAL A 120 4.98 -0.34 -13.97
CA VAL A 120 5.54 1.01 -13.99
C VAL A 120 4.68 1.89 -14.88
N ARG A 121 4.43 3.12 -14.42
CA ARG A 121 3.65 4.09 -15.21
C ARG A 121 4.38 4.41 -16.50
N LYS A 122 3.64 4.41 -17.61
CA LYS A 122 4.15 4.80 -18.92
C LYS A 122 4.40 6.30 -18.95
N ALA A 123 5.45 6.68 -19.64
CA ALA A 123 5.78 8.09 -19.84
C ALA A 123 4.75 8.80 -20.72
#